data_b925c5a9894ebf23ab62d4be5eb67caf
#
_entry.id   b925c5a9894ebf23ab62d4be5eb67caf
#
_cell.length_a   1.000
_cell.length_b   1.000
_cell.length_c   1.000
_cell.angle_alpha   90.00
_cell.angle_beta   90.00
_cell.angle_gamma   90.00
#
_symmetry.space_group_name_H-M   'P 1'
#
loop_
_entity.id
_entity.type
_entity.pdbx_description
1 polymer ?
#
loop_
_entity_poly.entity_id
_entity_poly.type
_entity_poly.pdbx_seq_one_letter_code
_entity_poly.pdbx_strand_id
1 'polypeptide(L)'
;ARAAYIHFGAMIGSIMVANVFFVIIPGQKEMVRCAKLGIPLDPSLGKKALARSLHNNYFTLPVLFVMASNHFPSTFGYEYPWLILGIISLGAAGVKHYLNLKEKKDLNVWILPVSVVILLAACFISAPSTNPYECKKEVSFAEVNEIIQKRCVQCHSASPTDDANKVAPNGVMYDTPESIVAKKDLIMQRVVITKTMPQNNKTNITEEERNTIRCWIEQGASLK
;
A
#
# COMPACT_ATOMS: atom_id res chain seq x y z
N ALA A 1 -8.13 5.17 -2.20
CA ALA A 1 -6.72 5.42 -1.86
C ALA A 1 -5.76 4.38 -2.47
N ARG A 2 -6.10 3.06 -2.50
CA ARG A 2 -5.24 2.00 -3.06
C ARG A 2 -4.80 2.28 -4.51
N ALA A 3 -5.73 2.67 -5.37
CA ALA A 3 -5.42 3.02 -6.77
C ALA A 3 -4.42 4.18 -6.85
N ALA A 4 -4.57 5.21 -5.99
CA ALA A 4 -3.65 6.33 -5.94
C ALA A 4 -2.22 5.91 -5.58
N TYR A 5 -2.05 4.98 -4.63
CA TYR A 5 -0.74 4.39 -4.30
C TYR A 5 -0.11 3.71 -5.52
N ILE A 6 -0.87 2.86 -6.21
CA ILE A 6 -0.39 2.15 -7.40
C ILE A 6 0.02 3.14 -8.50
N HIS A 7 -0.80 4.17 -8.77
CA HIS A 7 -0.48 5.18 -9.78
C HIS A 7 0.76 6.01 -9.39
N PHE A 8 0.90 6.36 -8.12
CA PHE A 8 2.11 7.03 -7.62
C PHE A 8 3.36 6.16 -7.85
N GLY A 9 3.30 4.87 -7.52
CA GLY A 9 4.39 3.93 -7.79
C GLY A 9 4.71 3.79 -9.27
N ALA A 10 3.67 3.68 -10.11
CA ALA A 10 3.83 3.61 -11.57
C ALA A 10 4.46 4.88 -12.14
N MET A 11 4.06 6.06 -11.67
CA MET A 11 4.64 7.34 -12.06
C MET A 11 6.14 7.41 -11.73
N ILE A 12 6.52 7.10 -10.49
CA ILE A 12 7.93 7.10 -10.07
C ILE A 12 8.72 6.05 -10.85
N GLY A 13 8.19 4.83 -10.99
CA GLY A 13 8.81 3.77 -11.77
C GLY A 13 9.05 4.17 -13.23
N SER A 14 8.09 4.85 -13.86
CA SER A 14 8.23 5.38 -15.22
C SER A 14 9.34 6.42 -15.31
N ILE A 15 9.44 7.33 -14.33
CA ILE A 15 10.53 8.31 -14.26
C ILE A 15 11.88 7.61 -14.12
N MET A 16 11.96 6.58 -13.26
CA MET A 16 13.19 5.80 -13.07
C MET A 16 13.64 5.11 -14.36
N VAL A 17 12.71 4.48 -15.07
CA VAL A 17 12.96 3.85 -16.38
C VAL A 17 13.40 4.88 -17.41
N ALA A 18 12.70 6.01 -17.50
CA ALA A 18 13.06 7.11 -18.41
C ALA A 18 14.48 7.65 -18.13
N ASN A 19 14.85 7.83 -16.87
CA ASN A 19 16.22 8.22 -16.48
C ASN A 19 17.28 7.23 -17.01
N VAL A 20 17.00 5.92 -16.93
CA VAL A 20 17.91 4.89 -17.41
C VAL A 20 18.04 4.93 -18.92
N PHE A 21 16.91 4.86 -19.65
CA PHE A 21 16.95 4.74 -21.10
C PHE A 21 17.39 6.00 -21.83
N PHE A 22 16.97 7.17 -21.35
CA PHE A 22 17.22 8.44 -22.06
C PHE A 22 18.44 9.21 -21.59
N VAL A 23 18.98 8.91 -20.39
CA VAL A 23 20.12 9.68 -19.85
C VAL A 23 21.28 8.78 -19.45
N ILE A 24 21.04 7.76 -18.63
CA ILE A 24 22.13 6.95 -18.06
C ILE A 24 22.78 6.10 -19.15
N ILE A 25 22.02 5.29 -19.89
CA ILE A 25 22.55 4.40 -20.93
C ILE A 25 23.25 5.19 -22.05
N PRO A 26 22.66 6.25 -22.65
CA PRO A 26 23.34 7.05 -23.67
C PRO A 26 24.64 7.67 -23.15
N GLY A 27 24.61 8.25 -21.95
CA GLY A 27 25.81 8.82 -21.33
C GLY A 27 26.91 7.80 -21.11
N GLN A 28 26.58 6.61 -20.61
CA GLN A 28 27.55 5.52 -20.41
C GLN A 28 28.11 4.98 -21.74
N LYS A 29 27.25 4.80 -22.75
CA LYS A 29 27.71 4.37 -24.10
C LYS A 29 28.73 5.36 -24.68
N GLU A 30 28.48 6.65 -24.55
CA GLU A 30 29.41 7.69 -25.03
C GLU A 30 30.72 7.69 -24.24
N MET A 31 30.67 7.53 -22.91
CA MET A 31 31.87 7.42 -22.08
C MET A 31 32.76 6.21 -22.51
N VAL A 32 32.11 5.07 -22.75
CA VAL A 32 32.83 3.85 -23.24
C VAL A 32 33.43 4.07 -24.63
N ARG A 33 32.68 4.74 -25.52
CA ARG A 33 33.16 5.07 -26.88
C ARG A 33 34.42 5.96 -26.82
N CYS A 34 34.36 7.06 -26.03
CA CYS A 34 35.48 7.95 -25.86
C CYS A 34 36.70 7.26 -25.28
N ALA A 35 36.52 6.41 -24.27
CA ALA A 35 37.61 5.63 -23.67
C ALA A 35 38.27 4.64 -24.66
N LYS A 36 37.48 3.99 -25.52
CA LYS A 36 38.01 3.07 -26.55
C LYS A 36 38.80 3.78 -27.64
N LEU A 37 38.38 5.02 -27.98
CA LEU A 37 39.02 5.79 -29.08
C LEU A 37 40.11 6.73 -28.59
N GLY A 38 40.35 6.82 -27.28
CA GLY A 38 41.35 7.73 -26.71
C GLY A 38 41.02 9.22 -26.89
N ILE A 39 39.71 9.56 -27.10
CA ILE A 39 39.26 10.95 -27.31
C ILE A 39 38.76 11.56 -26.00
N PRO A 40 38.91 12.90 -25.83
CA PRO A 40 38.43 13.59 -24.63
C PRO A 40 36.93 13.39 -24.41
N LEU A 41 36.55 13.07 -23.16
CA LEU A 41 35.17 12.94 -22.74
C LEU A 41 34.62 14.31 -22.25
N ASP A 42 33.41 14.65 -22.64
CA ASP A 42 32.68 15.75 -22.01
C ASP A 42 32.29 15.39 -20.56
N PRO A 43 32.85 16.03 -19.53
CA PRO A 43 32.56 15.73 -18.12
C PRO A 43 31.08 15.93 -17.74
N SER A 44 30.32 16.71 -18.52
CA SER A 44 28.89 16.97 -18.25
C SER A 44 28.04 15.72 -18.39
N LEU A 45 28.41 14.80 -19.28
CA LEU A 45 27.67 13.54 -19.50
C LEU A 45 27.72 12.64 -18.28
N GLY A 46 28.91 12.46 -17.69
CA GLY A 46 29.09 11.70 -16.46
C GLY A 46 28.32 12.31 -15.28
N LYS A 47 28.38 13.63 -15.12
CA LYS A 47 27.63 14.34 -14.06
C LYS A 47 26.11 14.17 -14.21
N LYS A 48 25.58 14.31 -15.43
CA LYS A 48 24.15 14.10 -15.71
C LYS A 48 23.72 12.67 -15.42
N ALA A 49 24.48 11.66 -15.90
CA ALA A 49 24.20 10.26 -15.65
C ALA A 49 24.23 9.93 -14.15
N LEU A 50 25.22 10.43 -13.40
CA LEU A 50 25.32 10.26 -11.95
C LEU A 50 24.14 10.87 -11.22
N ALA A 51 23.74 12.11 -11.57
CA ALA A 51 22.59 12.78 -10.94
C ALA A 51 21.29 11.96 -11.13
N ARG A 52 21.06 11.42 -12.33
CA ARG A 52 19.87 10.59 -12.59
C ARG A 52 19.96 9.23 -11.88
N SER A 53 21.13 8.63 -11.78
CA SER A 53 21.36 7.43 -10.99
C SER A 53 21.05 7.65 -9.50
N LEU A 54 21.48 8.79 -8.94
CA LEU A 54 21.15 9.16 -7.56
C LEU A 54 19.64 9.38 -7.36
N HIS A 55 18.94 10.03 -8.30
CA HIS A 55 17.48 10.16 -8.22
C HIS A 55 16.81 8.78 -8.17
N ASN A 56 17.20 7.86 -9.05
CA ASN A 56 16.66 6.49 -9.05
C ASN A 56 16.96 5.76 -7.74
N ASN A 57 18.13 5.98 -7.16
CA ASN A 57 18.51 5.40 -5.87
C ASN A 57 17.55 5.87 -4.75
N TYR A 58 17.25 7.17 -4.67
CA TYR A 58 16.29 7.70 -3.68
C TYR A 58 14.87 7.18 -3.89
N PHE A 59 14.44 6.97 -5.13
CA PHE A 59 13.11 6.46 -5.45
C PHE A 59 12.93 4.95 -5.19
N THR A 60 14.02 4.21 -5.04
CA THR A 60 13.99 2.75 -4.89
C THR A 60 13.12 2.30 -3.72
N LEU A 61 13.34 2.83 -2.51
CA LEU A 61 12.58 2.41 -1.33
C LEU A 61 11.11 2.85 -1.38
N PRO A 62 10.76 4.09 -1.75
CA PRO A 62 9.37 4.48 -1.97
C PRO A 62 8.62 3.59 -2.97
N VAL A 63 9.23 3.26 -4.10
CA VAL A 63 8.61 2.37 -5.11
C VAL A 63 8.40 0.96 -4.55
N LEU A 64 9.41 0.40 -3.90
CA LEU A 64 9.31 -0.92 -3.26
C LEU A 64 8.22 -0.95 -2.19
N PHE A 65 8.11 0.12 -1.38
CA PHE A 65 7.02 0.23 -0.42
C PHE A 65 5.65 0.22 -1.12
N VAL A 66 5.47 1.02 -2.17
CA VAL A 66 4.19 1.06 -2.91
C VAL A 66 3.85 -0.31 -3.50
N MET A 67 4.82 -1.04 -4.05
CA MET A 67 4.63 -2.40 -4.56
C MET A 67 4.16 -3.35 -3.45
N ALA A 68 4.79 -3.27 -2.27
CA ALA A 68 4.45 -4.10 -1.12
C ALA A 68 3.17 -3.62 -0.38
N SER A 69 2.72 -2.39 -0.59
CA SER A 69 1.63 -1.75 0.16
C SER A 69 0.30 -2.50 0.06
N ASN A 70 0.09 -3.29 -0.99
CA ASN A 70 -1.10 -4.14 -1.14
C ASN A 70 -1.23 -5.18 -0.01
N HIS A 71 -0.12 -5.55 0.63
CA HIS A 71 -0.09 -6.45 1.79
C HIS A 71 -0.32 -5.72 3.12
N PHE A 72 -0.30 -4.38 3.12
CA PHE A 72 -0.47 -3.54 4.30
C PHE A 72 -1.69 -2.59 4.14
N PRO A 73 -2.92 -3.14 4.21
CA PRO A 73 -4.14 -2.36 3.96
C PRO A 73 -4.33 -1.17 4.90
N SER A 74 -3.76 -1.21 6.10
CA SER A 74 -3.83 -0.11 7.07
C SER A 74 -3.24 1.19 6.54
N THR A 75 -2.22 1.13 5.70
CA THR A 75 -1.53 2.32 5.18
C THR A 75 -2.41 3.15 4.23
N PHE A 76 -3.13 2.48 3.32
CA PHE A 76 -4.07 3.17 2.41
C PHE A 76 -5.51 3.20 2.90
N GLY A 77 -5.83 2.46 3.96
CA GLY A 77 -7.10 2.49 4.68
C GLY A 77 -7.18 3.58 5.76
N TYR A 78 -6.07 4.24 6.08
CA TYR A 78 -6.04 5.35 7.02
C TYR A 78 -6.84 6.54 6.48
N GLU A 79 -7.35 7.40 7.38
CA GLU A 79 -8.18 8.57 7.02
C GLU A 79 -7.45 9.52 6.05
N TYR A 80 -6.14 9.74 6.27
CA TYR A 80 -5.27 10.57 5.42
C TYR A 80 -4.17 9.72 4.75
N PRO A 81 -4.50 8.86 3.78
CA PRO A 81 -3.54 7.90 3.23
C PRO A 81 -2.37 8.57 2.49
N TRP A 82 -2.59 9.75 1.89
CA TRP A 82 -1.55 10.54 1.25
C TRP A 82 -0.47 11.01 2.25
N LEU A 83 -0.88 11.31 3.50
CA LEU A 83 0.06 11.70 4.57
C LEU A 83 0.96 10.52 4.96
N ILE A 84 0.38 9.33 5.13
CA ILE A 84 1.14 8.10 5.42
C ILE A 84 2.14 7.81 4.30
N LEU A 85 1.73 7.90 3.04
CA LEU A 85 2.61 7.73 1.89
C LEU A 85 3.76 8.75 1.89
N GLY A 86 3.47 10.02 2.20
CA GLY A 86 4.46 11.09 2.31
C GLY A 86 5.49 10.83 3.41
N ILE A 87 5.03 10.48 4.61
CA ILE A 87 5.91 10.19 5.77
C ILE A 87 6.81 8.98 5.47
N ILE A 88 6.26 7.90 4.93
CA ILE A 88 7.04 6.72 4.56
C ILE A 88 8.06 7.04 3.47
N SER A 89 7.66 7.81 2.44
CA SER A 89 8.57 8.21 1.37
C SER A 89 9.72 9.07 1.89
N LEU A 90 9.45 10.00 2.81
CA LEU A 90 10.46 10.84 3.45
C LEU A 90 11.44 10.02 4.30
N GLY A 91 10.92 9.14 5.17
CA GLY A 91 11.76 8.25 5.99
C GLY A 91 12.62 7.32 5.11
N ALA A 92 12.05 6.75 4.05
CA ALA A 92 12.76 5.91 3.10
C ALA A 92 13.86 6.68 2.35
N ALA A 93 13.59 7.92 1.91
CA ALA A 93 14.58 8.79 1.32
C ALA A 93 15.71 9.13 2.30
N GLY A 94 15.41 9.36 3.59
CA GLY A 94 16.39 9.58 4.64
C GLY A 94 17.31 8.38 4.85
N VAL A 95 16.79 7.15 4.88
CA VAL A 95 17.60 5.92 4.94
C VAL A 95 18.55 5.84 3.73
N LYS A 96 18.03 6.09 2.52
CA LYS A 96 18.87 6.11 1.31
C LYS A 96 19.92 7.21 1.35
N HIS A 97 19.57 8.37 1.87
CA HIS A 97 20.53 9.48 2.02
C HIS A 97 21.69 9.09 2.95
N TYR A 98 21.39 8.48 4.10
CA TYR A 98 22.41 7.96 5.00
C TYR A 98 23.34 6.96 4.30
N LEU A 99 22.79 6.00 3.54
CA LEU A 99 23.59 5.01 2.82
C LEU A 99 24.48 5.67 1.77
N ASN A 100 24.00 6.66 1.03
CA ASN A 100 24.77 7.39 0.03
C ASN A 100 25.89 8.22 0.66
N LEU A 101 25.68 8.81 1.85
CA LEU A 101 26.71 9.55 2.59
C LEU A 101 27.77 8.56 3.14
N LYS A 102 27.37 7.39 3.59
CA LYS A 102 28.28 6.34 4.05
C LYS A 102 29.29 5.94 2.94
N GLU A 103 28.83 5.76 1.71
CA GLU A 103 29.69 5.46 0.56
C GLU A 103 30.68 6.61 0.27
N LYS A 104 30.29 7.86 0.50
CA LYS A 104 31.12 9.04 0.30
C LYS A 104 32.07 9.34 1.48
N LYS A 105 32.01 8.55 2.56
CA LYS A 105 32.73 8.76 3.83
C LYS A 105 32.39 10.09 4.54
N ASP A 106 31.23 10.66 4.23
CA ASP A 106 30.70 11.91 4.84
C ASP A 106 29.50 11.54 5.72
N LEU A 107 29.77 10.86 6.85
CA LEU A 107 28.76 10.28 7.71
C LEU A 107 28.17 11.29 8.68
N ASN A 108 26.87 11.55 8.54
CA ASN A 108 26.06 12.11 9.61
C ASN A 108 25.24 10.98 10.26
N VAL A 109 25.68 10.53 11.46
CA VAL A 109 25.10 9.38 12.15
C VAL A 109 23.65 9.58 12.59
N TRP A 110 23.18 10.82 12.72
CA TRP A 110 21.82 11.13 13.16
C TRP A 110 20.74 10.90 12.09
N ILE A 111 21.12 10.90 10.83
CA ILE A 111 20.14 10.74 9.72
C ILE A 111 19.44 9.39 9.82
N LEU A 112 20.16 8.30 10.12
CA LEU A 112 19.56 6.98 10.19
C LEU A 112 18.57 6.84 11.36
N PRO A 113 18.91 7.16 12.63
CA PRO A 113 17.96 7.12 13.74
C PRO A 113 16.70 7.96 13.47
N VAL A 114 16.87 9.19 12.97
CA VAL A 114 15.73 10.07 12.65
C VAL A 114 14.82 9.44 11.58
N SER A 115 15.41 8.89 10.52
CA SER A 115 14.64 8.22 9.46
C SER A 115 13.89 7.00 9.99
N VAL A 116 14.50 6.21 10.86
CA VAL A 116 13.86 5.06 11.51
C VAL A 116 12.69 5.51 12.39
N VAL A 117 12.87 6.57 13.18
CA VAL A 117 11.79 7.14 14.01
C VAL A 117 10.62 7.59 13.14
N ILE A 118 10.88 8.25 12.00
CA ILE A 118 9.85 8.67 11.04
C ILE A 118 9.07 7.45 10.50
N LEU A 119 9.76 6.38 10.13
CA LEU A 119 9.13 5.15 9.63
C LEU A 119 8.31 4.45 10.71
N LEU A 120 8.83 4.37 11.95
CA LEU A 120 8.08 3.81 13.08
C LEU A 120 6.85 4.65 13.40
N ALA A 121 6.95 5.98 13.38
CA ALA A 121 5.80 6.87 13.54
C ALA A 121 4.72 6.61 12.50
N ALA A 122 5.08 6.41 11.23
CA ALA A 122 4.11 6.04 10.19
C ALA A 122 3.41 4.71 10.50
N CYS A 123 4.15 3.70 10.99
CA CYS A 123 3.58 2.41 11.39
C CYS A 123 2.59 2.56 12.56
N PHE A 124 2.94 3.33 13.59
CA PHE A 124 2.05 3.56 14.73
C PHE A 124 0.81 4.37 14.36
N ILE A 125 0.96 5.43 13.56
CA ILE A 125 -0.16 6.27 13.11
C ILE A 125 -1.12 5.48 12.22
N SER A 126 -0.61 4.64 11.33
CA SER A 126 -1.42 3.81 10.42
C SER A 126 -1.90 2.50 11.04
N ALA A 127 -1.51 2.21 12.29
CA ALA A 127 -1.96 1.01 12.98
C ALA A 127 -3.50 1.01 13.08
N PRO A 128 -4.16 -0.12 12.83
CA PRO A 128 -5.59 -0.22 13.01
C PRO A 128 -5.99 0.08 14.46
N SER A 129 -6.99 0.93 14.63
CA SER A 129 -7.54 1.16 15.98
C SER A 129 -8.18 -0.14 16.49
N THR A 130 -7.63 -0.67 17.56
CA THR A 130 -8.17 -1.82 18.30
C THR A 130 -9.10 -1.35 19.43
N ASN A 131 -9.90 -0.30 19.19
CA ASN A 131 -10.86 0.10 20.21
C ASN A 131 -11.71 -1.12 20.57
N PRO A 132 -11.65 -1.59 21.83
CA PRO A 132 -12.46 -2.71 22.27
C PRO A 132 -13.93 -2.24 22.20
N TYR A 133 -14.67 -2.86 21.31
CA TYR A 133 -16.12 -2.69 21.27
C TYR A 133 -16.72 -3.77 22.16
N GLU A 134 -17.38 -3.38 23.22
CA GLU A 134 -18.08 -4.34 24.09
C GLU A 134 -19.34 -4.85 23.38
N CYS A 135 -19.34 -6.13 23.08
CA CYS A 135 -20.49 -6.82 22.51
C CYS A 135 -21.54 -7.06 23.58
N LYS A 136 -22.49 -6.12 23.71
CA LYS A 136 -23.54 -6.15 24.75
C LYS A 136 -24.66 -7.17 24.49
N LYS A 137 -24.76 -7.67 23.25
CA LYS A 137 -25.83 -8.55 22.79
C LYS A 137 -25.23 -9.72 22.03
N GLU A 138 -25.83 -10.90 22.18
CA GLU A 138 -25.58 -12.00 21.29
C GLU A 138 -26.11 -11.66 19.89
N VAL A 139 -25.26 -11.86 18.86
CA VAL A 139 -25.59 -11.52 17.47
C VAL A 139 -25.87 -12.81 16.71
N SER A 140 -27.05 -12.90 16.13
CA SER A 140 -27.44 -14.05 15.30
C SER A 140 -26.82 -13.97 13.90
N PHE A 141 -26.64 -15.15 13.26
CA PHE A 141 -26.21 -15.19 11.86
C PHE A 141 -27.20 -14.48 10.94
N ALA A 142 -28.49 -14.51 11.22
CA ALA A 142 -29.52 -13.86 10.41
C ALA A 142 -29.26 -12.34 10.28
N GLU A 143 -28.93 -11.67 11.41
CA GLU A 143 -28.61 -10.23 11.42
C GLU A 143 -27.36 -9.93 10.56
N VAL A 144 -26.34 -10.74 10.66
CA VAL A 144 -25.09 -10.58 9.87
C VAL A 144 -25.32 -10.89 8.40
N ASN A 145 -26.08 -11.93 8.10
CA ASN A 145 -26.38 -12.28 6.71
C ASN A 145 -27.15 -11.18 5.99
N GLU A 146 -28.10 -10.52 6.66
CA GLU A 146 -28.80 -9.34 6.10
C GLU A 146 -27.81 -8.25 5.69
N ILE A 147 -26.85 -7.92 6.58
CA ILE A 147 -25.80 -6.94 6.29
C ILE A 147 -24.96 -7.39 5.10
N ILE A 148 -24.52 -8.63 5.06
CA ILE A 148 -23.67 -9.16 4.00
C ILE A 148 -24.40 -9.17 2.66
N GLN A 149 -25.67 -9.59 2.62
CA GLN A 149 -26.47 -9.55 1.41
C GLN A 149 -26.63 -8.12 0.87
N LYS A 150 -26.88 -7.17 1.76
CA LYS A 150 -27.07 -5.76 1.40
C LYS A 150 -25.78 -5.05 0.99
N ARG A 151 -24.63 -5.38 1.63
CA ARG A 151 -23.40 -4.60 1.52
C ARG A 151 -22.28 -5.27 0.74
N CYS A 152 -22.27 -6.61 0.62
CA CYS A 152 -21.13 -7.35 0.13
C CYS A 152 -21.43 -8.14 -1.16
N VAL A 153 -22.60 -8.79 -1.22
CA VAL A 153 -22.98 -9.72 -2.30
C VAL A 153 -23.08 -9.02 -3.66
N GLN A 154 -23.38 -7.72 -3.70
CA GLN A 154 -23.41 -6.95 -4.95
C GLN A 154 -22.12 -7.08 -5.77
N CYS A 155 -20.96 -7.22 -5.09
CA CYS A 155 -19.65 -7.42 -5.71
C CYS A 155 -19.10 -8.84 -5.52
N HIS A 156 -19.49 -9.50 -4.42
CA HIS A 156 -18.92 -10.76 -3.95
C HIS A 156 -19.93 -11.92 -4.06
N SER A 157 -20.38 -12.20 -5.27
CA SER A 157 -21.26 -13.32 -5.59
C SER A 157 -20.80 -14.02 -6.87
N ALA A 158 -21.38 -15.18 -7.15
CA ALA A 158 -21.19 -15.89 -8.40
C ALA A 158 -21.68 -15.06 -9.62
N SER A 159 -22.66 -14.16 -9.41
CA SER A 159 -23.21 -13.27 -10.43
C SER A 159 -23.28 -11.84 -9.89
N PRO A 160 -22.17 -11.10 -9.85
CA PRO A 160 -22.15 -9.74 -9.32
C PRO A 160 -23.08 -8.79 -10.08
N THR A 161 -23.79 -7.96 -9.34
CA THR A 161 -24.70 -6.93 -9.89
C THR A 161 -24.04 -5.55 -9.95
N ASP A 162 -22.80 -5.42 -9.45
CA ASP A 162 -22.05 -4.17 -9.44
C ASP A 162 -21.62 -3.74 -10.85
N ASP A 163 -21.62 -2.44 -11.12
CA ASP A 163 -21.29 -1.89 -12.44
C ASP A 163 -19.83 -2.14 -12.83
N ALA A 164 -18.91 -2.07 -11.87
CA ALA A 164 -17.48 -2.18 -12.10
C ALA A 164 -16.96 -3.63 -12.04
N ASN A 165 -17.61 -4.49 -11.24
CA ASN A 165 -17.17 -5.87 -11.01
C ASN A 165 -18.13 -6.86 -11.67
N LYS A 166 -17.72 -7.44 -12.78
CA LYS A 166 -18.51 -8.47 -13.49
C LYS A 166 -18.16 -9.90 -13.04
N VAL A 167 -17.13 -10.06 -12.24
CA VAL A 167 -16.69 -11.30 -11.62
C VAL A 167 -16.31 -10.99 -10.20
N ALA A 168 -16.55 -11.91 -9.26
CA ALA A 168 -16.20 -11.75 -7.85
C ALA A 168 -14.71 -11.41 -7.67
N PRO A 169 -14.36 -10.26 -7.10
CA PRO A 169 -12.97 -9.85 -6.93
C PRO A 169 -12.17 -10.89 -6.13
N ASN A 170 -11.04 -11.32 -6.69
CA ASN A 170 -10.17 -12.37 -6.14
C ASN A 170 -10.87 -13.71 -5.87
N GLY A 171 -11.99 -13.99 -6.53
CA GLY A 171 -12.78 -15.20 -6.32
C GLY A 171 -13.45 -15.30 -4.93
N VAL A 172 -13.54 -14.19 -4.20
CA VAL A 172 -14.21 -14.15 -2.89
C VAL A 172 -15.70 -14.00 -3.10
N MET A 173 -16.47 -15.01 -2.65
CA MET A 173 -17.93 -15.06 -2.77
C MET A 173 -18.57 -15.27 -1.40
N TYR A 174 -19.76 -14.70 -1.21
CA TYR A 174 -20.56 -14.77 0.03
C TYR A 174 -21.99 -15.26 -0.22
N ASP A 175 -22.16 -16.11 -1.24
CA ASP A 175 -23.48 -16.62 -1.65
C ASP A 175 -24.06 -17.61 -0.64
N THR A 176 -23.23 -18.30 0.14
CA THR A 176 -23.68 -19.30 1.10
C THR A 176 -23.19 -19.01 2.52
N PRO A 177 -23.94 -19.42 3.57
CA PRO A 177 -23.53 -19.27 4.96
C PRO A 177 -22.12 -19.82 5.25
N GLU A 178 -21.81 -20.98 4.69
CA GLU A 178 -20.52 -21.66 4.87
C GLU A 178 -19.39 -20.84 4.27
N SER A 179 -19.61 -20.19 3.12
CA SER A 179 -18.63 -19.33 2.47
C SER A 179 -18.34 -18.07 3.31
N ILE A 180 -19.35 -17.53 3.99
CA ILE A 180 -19.21 -16.39 4.89
C ILE A 180 -18.35 -16.78 6.10
N VAL A 181 -18.69 -17.90 6.76
CA VAL A 181 -17.93 -18.41 7.92
C VAL A 181 -16.48 -18.73 7.53
N ALA A 182 -16.27 -19.38 6.39
CA ALA A 182 -14.92 -19.71 5.90
C ALA A 182 -14.05 -18.46 5.65
N LYS A 183 -14.66 -17.31 5.43
CA LYS A 183 -13.97 -16.03 5.19
C LYS A 183 -14.07 -15.03 6.36
N LYS A 184 -14.52 -15.47 7.54
CA LYS A 184 -14.74 -14.61 8.71
C LYS A 184 -13.51 -13.74 9.08
N ASP A 185 -12.31 -14.33 9.03
CA ASP A 185 -11.07 -13.61 9.37
C ASP A 185 -10.75 -12.54 8.33
N LEU A 186 -11.02 -12.81 7.05
CA LEU A 186 -10.88 -11.84 5.98
C LEU A 186 -11.90 -10.70 6.11
N ILE A 187 -13.15 -11.03 6.50
CA ILE A 187 -14.20 -10.05 6.79
C ILE A 187 -13.78 -9.19 7.97
N MET A 188 -13.35 -9.78 9.08
CA MET A 188 -12.83 -9.06 10.24
C MET A 188 -11.74 -8.07 9.83
N GLN A 189 -10.74 -8.55 9.10
CA GLN A 189 -9.60 -7.74 8.67
C GLN A 189 -9.99 -6.59 7.75
N ARG A 190 -10.85 -6.84 6.75
CA ARG A 190 -11.14 -5.89 5.67
C ARG A 190 -12.32 -4.97 5.98
N VAL A 191 -13.32 -5.47 6.67
CA VAL A 191 -14.55 -4.71 6.94
C VAL A 191 -14.47 -3.99 8.28
N VAL A 192 -13.97 -4.66 9.32
CA VAL A 192 -13.98 -4.14 10.69
C VAL A 192 -12.69 -3.37 11.02
N ILE A 193 -11.54 -4.05 10.86
CA ILE A 193 -10.25 -3.52 11.33
C ILE A 193 -9.72 -2.43 10.39
N THR A 194 -9.52 -2.76 9.10
CA THR A 194 -8.90 -1.82 8.15
C THR A 194 -9.90 -0.97 7.39
N LYS A 195 -11.18 -1.29 7.48
CA LYS A 195 -12.30 -0.59 6.82
C LYS A 195 -12.09 -0.37 5.32
N THR A 196 -11.29 -1.23 4.68
CA THR A 196 -11.00 -1.15 3.24
C THR A 196 -12.11 -1.72 2.38
N MET A 197 -13.06 -2.43 3.00
CA MET A 197 -14.28 -2.95 2.36
C MET A 197 -15.53 -2.44 3.11
N PRO A 198 -16.59 -2.16 2.40
CA PRO A 198 -16.73 -2.04 0.94
C PRO A 198 -15.79 -0.99 0.36
N GLN A 199 -15.32 -1.19 -0.87
CA GLN A 199 -14.35 -0.28 -1.50
C GLN A 199 -14.91 1.16 -1.56
N ASN A 200 -14.19 2.12 -1.00
CA ASN A 200 -14.61 3.52 -0.84
C ASN A 200 -15.99 3.67 -0.14
N ASN A 201 -16.38 2.69 0.66
CA ASN A 201 -17.69 2.59 1.30
C ASN A 201 -18.87 2.72 0.31
N LYS A 202 -18.73 2.18 -0.92
CA LYS A 202 -19.70 2.30 -2.02
C LYS A 202 -21.11 1.87 -1.64
N THR A 203 -21.22 0.86 -0.76
CA THR A 203 -22.51 0.34 -0.30
C THR A 203 -23.01 1.00 0.98
N ASN A 204 -22.33 2.04 1.50
CA ASN A 204 -22.68 2.81 2.68
C ASN A 204 -22.88 1.95 3.95
N ILE A 205 -21.96 1.01 4.22
CA ILE A 205 -21.97 0.24 5.47
C ILE A 205 -21.72 1.19 6.66
N THR A 206 -22.51 1.05 7.70
CA THR A 206 -22.43 1.88 8.91
C THR A 206 -21.46 1.30 9.94
N GLU A 207 -21.04 2.10 10.92
CA GLU A 207 -20.21 1.62 12.04
C GLU A 207 -20.95 0.61 12.91
N GLU A 208 -22.27 0.73 13.03
CA GLU A 208 -23.12 -0.21 13.75
C GLU A 208 -23.13 -1.57 13.05
N GLU A 209 -23.32 -1.58 11.71
CA GLU A 209 -23.27 -2.80 10.91
C GLU A 209 -21.87 -3.46 11.01
N ARG A 210 -20.77 -2.68 11.03
CA ARG A 210 -19.41 -3.21 11.24
C ARG A 210 -19.24 -3.81 12.63
N ASN A 211 -19.79 -3.19 13.65
CA ASN A 211 -19.74 -3.68 15.02
C ASN A 211 -20.60 -4.95 15.21
N THR A 212 -21.73 -5.05 14.54
CA THR A 212 -22.54 -6.26 14.50
C THR A 212 -21.75 -7.43 13.90
N ILE A 213 -21.08 -7.22 12.76
CA ILE A 213 -20.21 -8.24 12.16
C ILE A 213 -19.06 -8.60 13.10
N ARG A 214 -18.42 -7.61 13.76
CA ARG A 214 -17.36 -7.85 14.74
C ARG A 214 -17.83 -8.78 15.83
N CYS A 215 -18.95 -8.43 16.49
CA CYS A 215 -19.47 -9.19 17.62
C CYS A 215 -19.80 -10.63 17.23
N TRP A 216 -20.43 -10.84 16.10
CA TRP A 216 -20.69 -12.19 15.60
C TRP A 216 -19.42 -13.01 15.43
N ILE A 217 -18.35 -12.43 14.86
CA ILE A 217 -17.06 -13.11 14.68
C ILE A 217 -16.40 -13.41 16.02
N GLU A 218 -16.37 -12.44 16.95
CA GLU A 218 -15.76 -12.60 18.28
C GLU A 218 -16.54 -13.62 19.15
N GLN A 219 -17.84 -13.78 18.91
CA GLN A 219 -18.69 -14.78 19.55
C GLN A 219 -18.58 -16.17 18.89
N GLY A 220 -17.66 -16.35 17.95
CA GLY A 220 -17.36 -17.65 17.35
C GLY A 220 -17.95 -17.88 15.96
N ALA A 221 -18.63 -16.89 15.36
CA ALA A 221 -19.23 -16.96 14.02
C ALA A 221 -20.19 -18.15 13.80
N SER A 222 -21.06 -18.38 14.78
CA SER A 222 -22.06 -19.45 14.73
C SER A 222 -23.10 -19.19 13.64
N LEU A 223 -23.58 -20.24 12.98
CA LEU A 223 -24.70 -20.20 12.02
C LEU A 223 -26.08 -20.29 12.66
N LYS A 224 -26.14 -20.34 14.00
CA LYS A 224 -27.40 -20.37 14.76
C LYS A 224 -28.03 -19.00 14.83
#